data_569ecab3099d3baddcaa38123844ea06
#
_entry.id   569ecab3099d3baddcaa38123844ea06
#
_cell.length_a   1.000
_cell.length_b   1.000
_cell.length_c   1.000
_cell.angle_alpha   90.00
_cell.angle_beta   90.00
_cell.angle_gamma   90.00
#
_symmetry.space_group_name_H-M   'P 1'
#
loop_
_entity.id
_entity.type
_entity.pdbx_description
1 polymer ?
#
loop_
_entity_poly.entity_id
_entity_poly.type
_entity_poly.pdbx_seq_one_letter_code
_entity_poly.pdbx_strand_id
1 'polypeptide(L)'
;NTNEVWVCGEYWKTTNKAQIAIIDKGQGIWESLRRNRHYNPRCDRDANKLALQPGVTRTYGLKQDPYDAWSNSGYGLFMSSSICCCGRGMFWLCSGDDATLNNGQSQFNYDIHYNGTAICMDIDTTRLTDIEKILPDIARAGELKATQYGGSRVLTASKVSSIASLVHKINQ
;
A
#
# COMPACT_ATOMS: atom_id res chain seq x y z
N ASN A 1 13.00 14.18 14.81
CA ASN A 1 12.03 13.40 13.99
C ASN A 1 11.08 12.72 14.95
N THR A 2 9.89 13.28 15.14
CA THR A 2 8.81 12.62 15.85
C THR A 2 8.29 11.52 14.94
N ASN A 3 8.44 10.25 15.36
CA ASN A 3 7.86 9.09 14.69
C ASN A 3 6.35 9.01 15.00
N GLU A 4 5.64 10.12 14.85
CA GLU A 4 4.22 10.18 15.11
C GLU A 4 3.47 9.75 13.86
N VAL A 5 2.52 8.84 14.05
CA VAL A 5 1.56 8.42 13.03
C VAL A 5 0.16 8.69 13.56
N TRP A 6 -0.62 9.40 12.78
CA TRP A 6 -2.03 9.63 13.08
C TRP A 6 -2.88 8.71 12.22
N VAL A 7 -3.87 8.10 12.87
CA VAL A 7 -4.84 7.25 12.20
C VAL A 7 -6.23 7.72 12.59
N CYS A 8 -7.09 7.94 11.61
CA CYS A 8 -8.50 8.19 11.82
C CYS A 8 -9.33 7.34 10.87
N GLY A 9 -10.57 7.04 11.26
CA GLY A 9 -11.47 6.29 10.42
C GLY A 9 -12.91 6.52 10.81
N GLU A 10 -13.80 6.36 9.85
CA GLU A 10 -15.24 6.52 10.01
C GLU A 10 -16.00 5.52 9.15
N TYR A 11 -17.15 5.08 9.63
CA TYR A 11 -18.08 4.23 8.88
C TYR A 11 -19.48 4.82 8.84
N TRP A 12 -19.97 5.07 7.64
CA TRP A 12 -21.32 5.57 7.37
C TRP A 12 -22.26 4.42 7.02
N LYS A 13 -23.06 4.00 8.00
CA LYS A 13 -24.01 2.89 7.83
C LYS A 13 -25.05 3.13 6.71
N THR A 14 -25.47 4.37 6.54
CA THR A 14 -26.48 4.74 5.52
C THR A 14 -26.01 4.58 4.10
N THR A 15 -24.71 4.75 3.86
CA THR A 15 -24.10 4.65 2.52
C THR A 15 -23.20 3.43 2.38
N ASN A 16 -23.03 2.64 3.45
CA ASN A 16 -22.11 1.50 3.53
C ASN A 16 -20.68 1.85 3.15
N LYS A 17 -20.24 3.06 3.49
CA LYS A 17 -18.89 3.53 3.22
C LYS A 17 -18.04 3.54 4.47
N ALA A 18 -16.79 3.08 4.34
CA ALA A 18 -15.76 3.22 5.33
C ALA A 18 -14.61 4.06 4.77
N GLN A 19 -14.11 5.02 5.55
CA GLN A 19 -12.91 5.77 5.23
C GLN A 19 -11.87 5.57 6.32
N ILE A 20 -10.60 5.41 5.93
CA ILE A 20 -9.46 5.33 6.84
C ILE A 20 -8.38 6.25 6.30
N ALA A 21 -7.87 7.13 7.15
CA ALA A 21 -6.72 7.96 6.85
C ALA A 21 -5.56 7.64 7.78
N ILE A 22 -4.35 7.55 7.22
CA ILE A 22 -3.10 7.31 7.94
C ILE A 22 -2.12 8.38 7.50
N ILE A 23 -1.55 9.10 8.45
CA ILE A 23 -0.70 10.26 8.17
C ILE A 23 0.56 10.17 9.03
N ASP A 24 1.72 10.35 8.41
CA ASP A 24 3.00 10.54 9.12
C ASP A 24 3.69 11.83 8.66
N LYS A 25 4.59 12.34 9.49
CA LYS A 25 5.52 13.44 9.16
C LYS A 25 6.95 12.92 8.98
N GLY A 26 7.08 11.78 8.33
CA GLY A 26 8.37 11.16 8.04
C GLY A 26 9.12 11.82 6.88
N GLN A 27 10.10 11.10 6.36
CA GLN A 27 10.96 11.59 5.27
C GLN A 27 10.28 11.55 3.88
N GLY A 28 9.08 10.97 3.78
CA GLY A 28 8.39 10.76 2.52
C GLY A 28 8.90 9.55 1.73
N ILE A 29 8.16 9.24 0.65
CA ILE A 29 8.40 8.04 -0.15
C ILE A 29 9.64 8.20 -1.04
N TRP A 30 9.79 9.33 -1.70
CA TRP A 30 10.94 9.58 -2.59
C TRP A 30 12.27 9.44 -1.85
N GLU A 31 12.42 10.13 -0.71
CA GLU A 31 13.63 10.04 0.11
C GLU A 31 13.88 8.62 0.63
N SER A 32 12.82 7.87 0.89
CA SER A 32 12.90 6.47 1.32
C SER A 32 13.40 5.56 0.19
N LEU A 33 12.89 5.71 -1.03
CA LEU A 33 13.18 4.81 -2.16
C LEU A 33 14.50 5.16 -2.87
N ARG A 34 14.85 6.45 -3.03
CA ARG A 34 16.06 6.86 -3.72
C ARG A 34 17.37 6.37 -3.08
N ARG A 35 17.31 5.98 -1.81
CA ARG A 35 18.47 5.38 -1.09
C ARG A 35 18.72 3.92 -1.48
N ASN A 36 17.76 3.27 -2.10
CA ASN A 36 17.92 1.91 -2.57
C ASN A 36 18.40 1.91 -4.02
N ARG A 37 19.56 1.29 -4.28
CA ARG A 37 20.21 1.24 -5.61
C ARG A 37 19.38 0.53 -6.70
N HIS A 38 18.38 -0.23 -6.31
CA HIS A 38 17.47 -0.91 -7.24
C HIS A 38 16.39 0.03 -7.80
N TYR A 39 16.19 1.19 -7.18
CA TYR A 39 15.21 2.17 -7.62
C TYR A 39 15.90 3.48 -7.98
N ASN A 40 15.35 4.18 -8.94
CA ASN A 40 15.87 5.49 -9.35
C ASN A 40 14.72 6.45 -9.67
N PRO A 41 13.82 6.73 -8.69
CA PRO A 41 12.75 7.69 -8.91
C PRO A 41 13.34 9.09 -9.05
N ARG A 42 12.92 9.82 -10.10
CA ARG A 42 13.46 11.15 -10.44
C ARG A 42 12.78 12.27 -9.65
N CYS A 43 11.57 12.01 -9.16
CA CYS A 43 10.76 12.96 -8.39
C CYS A 43 9.75 12.21 -7.50
N ASP A 44 9.02 12.95 -6.67
CA ASP A 44 7.99 12.38 -5.79
C ASP A 44 6.91 11.62 -6.58
N ARG A 45 6.49 12.14 -7.73
CA ARG A 45 5.52 11.46 -8.60
C ARG A 45 6.00 10.08 -9.07
N ASP A 46 7.25 9.97 -9.49
CA ASP A 46 7.84 8.70 -9.89
C ASP A 46 7.91 7.75 -8.68
N ALA A 47 8.28 8.26 -7.51
CA ALA A 47 8.38 7.50 -6.27
C ALA A 47 7.02 6.99 -5.79
N ASN A 48 5.99 7.85 -5.80
CA ASN A 48 4.62 7.49 -5.40
C ASN A 48 4.04 6.39 -6.32
N LYS A 49 4.22 6.53 -7.65
CA LYS A 49 3.82 5.48 -8.60
C LYS A 49 4.56 4.17 -8.37
N LEU A 50 5.86 4.24 -8.09
CA LEU A 50 6.68 3.08 -7.81
C LEU A 50 6.27 2.38 -6.51
N ALA A 51 5.99 3.14 -5.44
CA ALA A 51 5.57 2.60 -4.16
C ALA A 51 4.24 1.84 -4.19
N LEU A 52 3.39 2.13 -5.17
CA LEU A 52 2.14 1.40 -5.42
C LEU A 52 2.36 0.09 -6.19
N GLN A 53 3.59 -0.22 -6.62
CA GLN A 53 3.87 -1.51 -7.26
C GLN A 53 4.15 -2.59 -6.20
N PRO A 54 3.75 -3.84 -6.45
CA PRO A 54 3.97 -4.94 -5.51
C PRO A 54 5.46 -5.25 -5.38
N GLY A 55 5.89 -5.54 -4.15
CA GLY A 55 7.28 -5.90 -3.85
C GLY A 55 8.24 -4.71 -3.76
N VAL A 56 7.76 -3.48 -3.92
CA VAL A 56 8.60 -2.28 -3.78
C VAL A 56 8.76 -1.92 -2.32
N THR A 57 9.98 -1.99 -1.83
CA THR A 57 10.33 -1.65 -0.45
C THR A 57 11.73 -1.03 -0.37
N ARG A 58 11.93 -0.13 0.57
CA ARG A 58 13.25 0.46 0.88
C ARG A 58 14.33 -0.62 1.10
N THR A 59 13.96 -1.76 1.65
CA THR A 59 14.86 -2.87 2.00
C THR A 59 15.05 -3.90 0.90
N TYR A 60 14.51 -3.67 -0.31
CA TYR A 60 14.68 -4.60 -1.43
C TYR A 60 16.16 -4.84 -1.73
N GLY A 61 16.53 -6.12 -1.89
CA GLY A 61 17.93 -6.50 -2.18
C GLY A 61 18.87 -6.52 -0.97
N LEU A 62 18.43 -6.04 0.21
CA LEU A 62 19.17 -6.20 1.46
C LEU A 62 18.93 -7.61 2.04
N LYS A 63 19.92 -8.11 2.80
CA LYS A 63 19.73 -9.37 3.54
C LYS A 63 18.59 -9.16 4.54
N GLN A 64 17.48 -9.84 4.31
CA GLN A 64 16.37 -9.90 5.27
C GLN A 64 16.57 -11.12 6.16
N ASP A 65 16.25 -10.98 7.44
CA ASP A 65 16.18 -12.11 8.33
C ASP A 65 14.94 -12.96 7.95
N PRO A 66 15.12 -14.23 7.56
CA PRO A 66 13.99 -15.09 7.20
C PRO A 66 13.00 -15.32 8.35
N TYR A 67 13.42 -15.06 9.58
CA TYR A 67 12.62 -15.22 10.81
C TYR A 67 11.94 -13.92 11.25
N ASP A 68 12.24 -12.78 10.62
CA ASP A 68 11.56 -11.52 10.89
C ASP A 68 10.18 -11.51 10.21
N ALA A 69 9.16 -11.90 10.99
CA ALA A 69 7.77 -11.88 10.55
C ALA A 69 7.28 -10.46 10.17
N TRP A 70 8.02 -9.42 10.57
CA TRP A 70 7.73 -8.02 10.30
C TRP A 70 8.56 -7.48 9.13
N SER A 71 9.34 -8.33 8.48
CA SER A 71 10.11 -7.90 7.31
C SER A 71 9.18 -7.31 6.26
N ASN A 72 9.52 -6.07 5.84
CA ASN A 72 8.67 -5.33 4.91
C ASN A 72 8.80 -5.92 3.49
N SER A 73 7.82 -6.72 3.10
CA SER A 73 7.75 -7.35 1.78
C SER A 73 7.46 -6.37 0.63
N GLY A 74 7.08 -5.12 0.96
CA GLY A 74 6.73 -4.11 -0.04
C GLY A 74 5.35 -4.28 -0.68
N TYR A 75 4.48 -5.10 -0.11
CA TYR A 75 3.13 -5.33 -0.64
C TYR A 75 2.06 -4.44 0.02
N GLY A 76 2.35 -3.76 1.13
CA GLY A 76 1.35 -3.05 1.92
C GLY A 76 0.55 -2.02 1.11
N LEU A 77 1.21 -1.07 0.46
CA LEU A 77 0.56 -0.03 -0.35
C LEU A 77 -0.18 -0.62 -1.56
N PHE A 78 0.42 -1.60 -2.23
CA PHE A 78 -0.22 -2.31 -3.34
C PHE A 78 -1.51 -3.01 -2.89
N MET A 79 -1.47 -3.77 -1.78
CA MET A 79 -2.62 -4.47 -1.24
C MET A 79 -3.73 -3.50 -0.83
N SER A 80 -3.40 -2.45 -0.08
CA SER A 80 -4.37 -1.43 0.36
C SER A 80 -5.05 -0.73 -0.82
N SER A 81 -4.28 -0.32 -1.82
CA SER A 81 -4.81 0.28 -3.05
C SER A 81 -5.71 -0.70 -3.81
N SER A 82 -5.29 -1.96 -3.92
CA SER A 82 -6.07 -2.99 -4.63
C SER A 82 -7.38 -3.32 -3.92
N ILE A 83 -7.39 -3.38 -2.58
CA ILE A 83 -8.62 -3.59 -1.79
C ILE A 83 -9.62 -2.45 -2.05
N CYS A 84 -9.16 -1.20 -2.00
CA CYS A 84 -10.02 -0.06 -2.31
C CYS A 84 -10.62 -0.16 -3.72
N CYS A 85 -9.80 -0.51 -4.71
CA CYS A 85 -10.23 -0.67 -6.09
C CYS A 85 -11.25 -1.80 -6.28
N CYS A 86 -11.03 -2.96 -5.63
CA CYS A 86 -11.99 -4.08 -5.64
C CYS A 86 -13.33 -3.69 -5.01
N GLY A 87 -13.28 -2.88 -3.94
CA GLY A 87 -14.45 -2.32 -3.27
C GLY A 87 -15.10 -1.14 -4.00
N ARG A 88 -14.72 -0.84 -5.26
CA ARG A 88 -15.18 0.35 -5.99
C ARG A 88 -15.02 1.65 -5.20
N GLY A 89 -14.04 1.68 -4.35
CA GLY A 89 -13.63 2.84 -3.58
C GLY A 89 -12.47 3.59 -4.24
N MET A 90 -11.77 4.37 -3.44
CA MET A 90 -10.65 5.19 -3.88
C MET A 90 -9.49 5.04 -2.91
N PHE A 91 -8.29 5.05 -3.46
CA PHE A 91 -7.05 5.07 -2.69
C PHE A 91 -6.27 6.34 -3.03
N TRP A 92 -5.98 7.14 -2.01
CA TRP A 92 -5.15 8.33 -2.10
C TRP A 92 -3.80 8.08 -1.45
N LEU A 93 -2.74 8.48 -2.12
CA LEU A 93 -1.38 8.51 -1.62
C LEU A 93 -0.80 9.89 -1.88
N CYS A 94 -0.42 10.59 -0.83
CA CYS A 94 0.25 11.87 -0.92
C CYS A 94 1.61 11.79 -0.23
N SER A 95 2.68 12.19 -0.93
CA SER A 95 4.00 12.30 -0.35
C SER A 95 4.87 13.22 -1.20
N GLY A 96 5.56 14.18 -0.55
CA GLY A 96 6.34 15.20 -1.24
C GLY A 96 5.45 16.13 -2.06
N ASP A 97 5.83 16.40 -3.29
CA ASP A 97 5.15 17.33 -4.19
C ASP A 97 4.10 16.66 -5.10
N ASP A 98 3.64 15.45 -4.75
CA ASP A 98 2.66 14.71 -5.56
C ASP A 98 1.62 13.99 -4.70
N ALA A 99 0.38 13.99 -5.16
CA ALA A 99 -0.64 13.07 -4.71
C ALA A 99 -1.16 12.21 -5.85
N THR A 100 -1.30 10.92 -5.58
CA THR A 100 -1.82 9.93 -6.51
C THR A 100 -3.16 9.42 -6.03
N LEU A 101 -4.18 9.53 -6.87
CA LEU A 101 -5.48 8.89 -6.71
C LEU A 101 -5.58 7.66 -7.60
N ASN A 102 -5.99 6.53 -7.03
CA ASN A 102 -6.31 5.31 -7.76
C ASN A 102 -7.75 4.87 -7.43
N ASN A 103 -8.59 4.71 -8.45
CA ASN A 103 -9.98 4.23 -8.33
C ASN A 103 -10.21 2.88 -9.02
N GLY A 104 -9.14 2.18 -9.41
CA GLY A 104 -9.17 0.90 -10.11
C GLY A 104 -9.38 0.97 -11.62
N GLN A 105 -9.85 2.10 -12.14
CA GLN A 105 -10.03 2.33 -13.59
C GLN A 105 -8.98 3.28 -14.14
N SER A 106 -8.62 4.28 -13.34
CA SER A 106 -7.69 5.35 -13.73
C SER A 106 -6.85 5.76 -12.53
N GLN A 107 -5.66 6.24 -12.84
CA GLN A 107 -4.76 6.85 -11.88
C GLN A 107 -4.55 8.31 -12.24
N PHE A 108 -4.82 9.20 -11.31
CA PHE A 108 -4.66 10.64 -11.46
C PHE A 108 -3.54 11.12 -10.54
N ASN A 109 -2.84 12.16 -10.97
CA ASN A 109 -1.81 12.81 -10.16
C ASN A 109 -2.15 14.28 -9.98
N TYR A 110 -1.85 14.80 -8.81
CA TYR A 110 -2.11 16.19 -8.41
C TYR A 110 -0.84 16.80 -7.85
N ASP A 111 -0.57 18.05 -8.22
CA ASP A 111 0.54 18.81 -7.66
C ASP A 111 0.11 19.38 -6.32
N ILE A 112 0.61 18.81 -5.24
CA ILE A 112 0.38 19.28 -3.86
C ILE A 112 1.67 19.03 -3.07
N HIS A 113 1.85 19.75 -1.97
CA HIS A 113 3.01 19.57 -1.11
C HIS A 113 2.63 19.04 0.26
N TYR A 114 3.24 17.91 0.66
CA TYR A 114 3.10 17.35 1.98
C TYR A 114 4.41 16.72 2.49
N ASN A 115 4.93 17.27 3.60
CA ASN A 115 6.12 16.74 4.26
C ASN A 115 5.79 15.47 5.06
N GLY A 116 6.02 14.31 4.48
CA GLY A 116 5.70 13.01 5.06
C GLY A 116 4.96 12.11 4.08
N THR A 117 4.10 11.24 4.62
CA THR A 117 3.23 10.39 3.83
C THR A 117 1.81 10.43 4.40
N ALA A 118 0.84 10.66 3.54
CA ALA A 118 -0.58 10.59 3.87
C ALA A 118 -1.28 9.60 2.94
N ILE A 119 -2.09 8.72 3.52
CA ILE A 119 -2.90 7.74 2.81
C ILE A 119 -4.35 7.95 3.22
N CYS A 120 -5.27 7.91 2.24
CA CYS A 120 -6.69 7.83 2.50
C CYS A 120 -7.29 6.69 1.69
N MET A 121 -8.07 5.86 2.35
CA MET A 121 -8.80 4.73 1.77
C MET A 121 -10.30 5.00 1.90
N ASP A 122 -11.01 4.97 0.78
CA ASP A 122 -12.48 4.97 0.73
C ASP A 122 -12.93 3.59 0.23
N ILE A 123 -13.84 2.97 0.92
CA ILE A 123 -14.25 1.58 0.69
C ILE A 123 -15.78 1.47 0.74
N ASP A 124 -16.38 0.91 -0.31
CA ASP A 124 -17.77 0.45 -0.25
C ASP A 124 -17.79 -0.96 0.36
N THR A 125 -18.25 -1.06 1.62
CA THR A 125 -18.22 -2.29 2.39
C THR A 125 -19.17 -3.36 1.85
N THR A 126 -20.17 -2.99 1.03
CA THR A 126 -21.07 -3.96 0.40
C THR A 126 -20.38 -4.79 -0.68
N ARG A 127 -19.24 -4.31 -1.18
CA ARG A 127 -18.44 -4.96 -2.23
C ARG A 127 -17.34 -5.87 -1.69
N LEU A 128 -17.04 -5.78 -0.41
CA LEU A 128 -15.99 -6.56 0.25
C LEU A 128 -16.54 -7.67 1.15
N THR A 129 -17.72 -8.21 0.83
CA THR A 129 -18.37 -9.26 1.64
C THR A 129 -17.55 -10.53 1.77
N ASP A 130 -16.67 -10.83 0.83
CA ASP A 130 -15.86 -12.05 0.74
C ASP A 130 -14.35 -11.72 0.75
N ILE A 131 -13.93 -10.85 1.68
CA ILE A 131 -12.55 -10.36 1.76
C ILE A 131 -11.53 -11.50 1.89
N GLU A 132 -11.90 -12.59 2.53
CA GLU A 132 -11.04 -13.78 2.69
C GLU A 132 -10.70 -14.45 1.35
N LYS A 133 -11.55 -14.34 0.34
CA LYS A 133 -11.27 -14.83 -1.01
C LYS A 133 -10.53 -13.77 -1.85
N ILE A 134 -10.89 -12.51 -1.69
CA ILE A 134 -10.32 -11.41 -2.46
C ILE A 134 -8.83 -11.22 -2.14
N LEU A 135 -8.43 -11.30 -0.87
CA LEU A 135 -7.05 -11.05 -0.46
C LEU A 135 -6.02 -12.01 -1.08
N PRO A 136 -6.23 -13.34 -1.10
CA PRO A 136 -5.30 -14.25 -1.78
C PRO A 136 -5.19 -13.98 -3.29
N ASP A 137 -6.27 -13.58 -3.94
CA ASP A 137 -6.25 -13.27 -5.37
C ASP A 137 -5.46 -11.99 -5.66
N ILE A 138 -5.62 -10.95 -4.83
CA ILE A 138 -4.81 -9.73 -4.92
C ILE A 138 -3.34 -10.05 -4.68
N ALA A 139 -3.01 -10.84 -3.66
CA ALA A 139 -1.65 -11.23 -3.35
C ALA A 139 -1.01 -11.98 -4.52
N ARG A 140 -1.69 -12.97 -5.09
CA ARG A 140 -1.24 -13.73 -6.25
C ARG A 140 -1.03 -12.84 -7.48
N ALA A 141 -1.98 -11.94 -7.76
CA ALA A 141 -1.85 -10.98 -8.86
C ALA A 141 -0.64 -10.06 -8.66
N GLY A 142 -0.38 -9.63 -7.41
CA GLY A 142 0.79 -8.85 -7.05
C GLY A 142 2.09 -9.63 -7.25
N GLU A 143 2.16 -10.87 -6.85
CA GLU A 143 3.34 -11.73 -7.03
C GLU A 143 3.64 -11.93 -8.52
N LEU A 144 2.63 -12.23 -9.35
CA LEU A 144 2.78 -12.32 -10.79
C LEU A 144 3.27 -11.01 -11.41
N LYS A 145 2.74 -9.86 -10.96
CA LYS A 145 3.18 -8.56 -11.43
C LYS A 145 4.62 -8.25 -11.00
N ALA A 146 4.99 -8.57 -9.77
CA ALA A 146 6.35 -8.36 -9.26
C ALA A 146 7.39 -9.19 -10.04
N THR A 147 7.06 -10.42 -10.50
CA THR A 147 7.95 -11.22 -11.35
C THR A 147 8.25 -10.56 -12.68
N GLN A 148 7.31 -9.83 -13.25
CA GLN A 148 7.50 -9.14 -14.54
C GLN A 148 8.49 -7.96 -14.46
N TYR A 149 8.57 -7.30 -13.29
CA TYR A 149 9.40 -6.10 -13.09
C TYR A 149 10.70 -6.35 -12.32
N GLY A 150 10.78 -7.39 -11.52
CA GLY A 150 11.80 -7.53 -10.47
C GLY A 150 12.93 -8.54 -10.71
N GLY A 151 13.01 -9.22 -11.85
CA GLY A 151 14.07 -10.24 -12.03
C GLY A 151 13.94 -11.42 -11.03
N SER A 152 15.03 -12.16 -10.80
CA SER A 152 15.05 -13.49 -10.14
C SER A 152 14.77 -13.53 -8.61
N ARG A 153 14.43 -12.42 -7.96
CA ARG A 153 14.08 -12.38 -6.52
C ARG A 153 12.77 -11.66 -6.30
N VAL A 154 11.67 -12.38 -6.48
CA VAL A 154 10.35 -11.92 -6.06
C VAL A 154 10.16 -12.27 -4.59
N LEU A 155 9.95 -11.26 -3.77
CA LEU A 155 9.46 -11.46 -2.40
C LEU A 155 7.99 -11.84 -2.49
N THR A 156 7.60 -12.89 -1.80
CA THR A 156 6.18 -13.23 -1.63
C THR A 156 5.50 -12.23 -0.70
N ALA A 157 4.20 -12.04 -0.87
CA ALA A 157 3.42 -11.23 0.06
C ALA A 157 3.58 -11.82 1.48
N SER A 158 3.98 -10.98 2.46
CA SER A 158 4.15 -11.47 3.82
C SER A 158 2.80 -11.94 4.40
N LYS A 159 2.85 -12.88 5.36
CA LYS A 159 1.64 -13.36 6.08
C LYS A 159 0.87 -12.20 6.75
N VAL A 160 1.55 -11.12 7.09
CA VAL A 160 0.93 -9.90 7.65
C VAL A 160 0.21 -9.10 6.57
N SER A 161 0.71 -9.11 5.32
CA SER A 161 0.01 -8.49 4.18
C SER A 161 -1.21 -9.31 3.75
N SER A 162 -1.28 -10.58 4.10
CA SER A 162 -2.45 -11.43 3.93
C SER A 162 -3.22 -11.48 5.26
N ILE A 163 -4.09 -10.52 5.49
CA ILE A 163 -4.93 -10.35 6.71
C ILE A 163 -5.77 -11.59 7.05
N ALA A 164 -5.86 -12.57 6.17
CA ALA A 164 -6.58 -13.83 6.38
C ALA A 164 -6.22 -14.54 7.71
N SER A 165 -5.00 -14.35 8.23
CA SER A 165 -4.60 -14.92 9.53
C SER A 165 -5.11 -14.14 10.75
N LEU A 166 -5.52 -12.88 10.58
CA LEU A 166 -6.04 -12.03 11.66
C LEU A 166 -7.55 -12.21 11.83
N VAL A 167 -8.29 -12.37 10.76
CA VAL A 167 -9.76 -12.56 10.80
C VAL A 167 -10.12 -13.89 11.49
N HIS A 168 -9.30 -14.92 11.30
CA HIS A 168 -9.53 -16.22 11.98
C HIS A 168 -9.37 -16.17 13.51
N LYS A 169 -8.58 -15.22 14.04
CA LYS A 169 -8.38 -15.04 15.49
C LYS A 169 -9.45 -14.18 16.17
N ILE A 170 -10.22 -13.40 15.41
CA ILE A 170 -11.28 -12.52 15.95
C ILE A 170 -12.60 -13.28 16.07
N ASN A 171 -12.76 -14.37 15.31
CA ASN A 171 -13.98 -15.20 15.30
C ASN A 171 -13.88 -16.47 16.19
N GLN A 172 -12.83 -16.60 17.01
CA GLN A 172 -12.69 -17.57 18.08
C GLN A 172 -12.77 -16.89 19.46
#